data_dfac418d54fe5d19825b45d9c526d0fc
#
_entry.id   dfac418d54fe5d19825b45d9c526d0fc
#
_cell.length_a   1.000
_cell.length_b   1.000
_cell.length_c   1.000
_cell.angle_alpha   90.00
_cell.angle_beta   90.00
_cell.angle_gamma   90.00
#
_symmetry.space_group_name_H-M   'P 1'
#
loop_
_entity.id
_entity.type
_entity.pdbx_description
1 polymer ?
#
loop_
_entity_poly.entity_id
_entity_poly.type
_entity_poly.pdbx_seq_one_letter_code
_entity_poly.pdbx_strand_id
1 'polypeptide(L)'
;MKLRLNNVRLAFPNIFEPQVSEDGQASYGASLLLDPNDPQIKDINATIEAVAKEKWTSKADVMLKQIRAADKTALHNGDTKAQYAGFEGTMFVSARNPVRPTALDADKTPLQATDGRIYAGCYVNAVLEFWAQDN
;
A
#
# COMPACT_ATOMS: atom_id res chain seq x y z
N MET A 1 -9.97 3.09 8.04
CA MET A 1 -9.40 2.17 9.07
C MET A 1 -7.90 2.09 8.86
N LYS A 2 -7.14 2.37 9.90
CA LYS A 2 -5.67 2.38 9.82
C LYS A 2 -5.08 1.02 10.15
N LEU A 3 -4.02 0.65 9.44
CA LEU A 3 -3.25 -0.56 9.69
C LEU A 3 -1.76 -0.23 9.61
N ARG A 4 -1.00 -0.68 10.60
CA ARG A 4 0.46 -0.58 10.58
C ARG A 4 1.06 -1.88 10.04
N LEU A 5 1.93 -1.76 9.04
CA LEU A 5 2.74 -2.86 8.54
C LEU A 5 4.18 -2.68 9.02
N ASN A 6 4.81 -3.75 9.46
CA ASN A 6 6.16 -3.72 9.99
C ASN A 6 7.11 -4.51 9.11
N ASN A 7 8.30 -3.96 8.89
CA ASN A 7 9.40 -4.63 8.19
C ASN A 7 8.98 -5.13 6.81
N VAL A 8 8.40 -4.23 6.02
CA VAL A 8 7.98 -4.51 4.64
C VAL A 8 8.93 -3.82 3.66
N ARG A 9 9.14 -4.44 2.50
CA ARG A 9 10.06 -3.92 1.49
C ARG A 9 9.39 -2.81 0.69
N LEU A 10 10.10 -1.70 0.51
CA LEU A 10 9.59 -0.53 -0.21
C LEU A 10 9.91 -0.61 -1.70
N ALA A 11 8.93 -0.27 -2.55
CA ALA A 11 9.11 -0.16 -3.98
C ALA A 11 8.45 1.12 -4.49
N PHE A 12 9.03 1.72 -5.52
CA PHE A 12 8.52 2.95 -6.15
C PHE A 12 8.24 4.07 -5.14
N PRO A 13 9.24 4.48 -4.33
CA PRO A 13 9.01 5.45 -3.25
C PRO A 13 8.92 6.88 -3.79
N ASN A 14 7.70 7.35 -4.05
CA ASN A 14 7.41 8.74 -4.42
C ASN A 14 6.89 9.49 -3.19
N ILE A 15 7.69 9.49 -2.10
CA ILE A 15 7.25 10.04 -0.80
C ILE A 15 7.85 11.41 -0.49
N PHE A 16 8.91 11.82 -1.19
CA PHE A 16 9.52 13.14 -1.03
C PHE A 16 9.11 14.08 -2.14
N GLU A 17 8.97 13.56 -3.37
CA GLU A 17 8.52 14.30 -4.53
C GLU A 17 7.28 13.62 -5.10
N PRO A 18 6.25 14.38 -5.48
CA PRO A 18 5.04 13.80 -6.02
C PRO A 18 5.25 13.32 -7.44
N GLN A 19 4.49 12.28 -7.80
CA GLN A 19 4.32 11.86 -9.17
C GLN A 19 3.15 12.63 -9.76
N VAL A 20 3.32 13.18 -10.97
CA VAL A 20 2.27 13.94 -11.64
C VAL A 20 1.66 13.09 -12.73
N SER A 21 0.34 12.94 -12.70
CA SER A 21 -0.41 12.20 -13.72
C SER A 21 -0.65 13.06 -14.98
N GLU A 22 -1.13 12.44 -16.06
CA GLU A 22 -1.39 13.12 -17.33
C GLU A 22 -2.39 14.28 -17.19
N ASP A 23 -3.33 14.17 -16.25
CA ASP A 23 -4.32 15.23 -15.97
C ASP A 23 -3.79 16.33 -15.07
N GLY A 24 -2.49 16.30 -14.72
CA GLY A 24 -1.85 17.31 -13.89
C GLY A 24 -2.01 17.13 -12.39
N GLN A 25 -2.64 16.04 -11.94
CA GLN A 25 -2.77 15.78 -10.51
C GLN A 25 -1.49 15.21 -9.93
N ALA A 26 -1.02 15.81 -8.83
CA ALA A 26 0.16 15.35 -8.11
C ALA A 26 -0.25 14.45 -6.94
N SER A 27 0.47 13.34 -6.76
CA SER A 27 0.27 12.45 -5.63
C SER A 27 1.58 11.83 -5.17
N TYR A 28 1.67 11.59 -3.87
CA TYR A 28 2.76 10.83 -3.25
C TYR A 28 2.31 9.39 -3.10
N GLY A 29 3.22 8.45 -3.19
CA GLY A 29 2.86 7.05 -3.06
C GLY A 29 4.03 6.12 -2.97
N ALA A 30 3.72 4.86 -2.69
CA ALA A 30 4.69 3.79 -2.63
C ALA A 30 3.97 2.45 -2.72
N SER A 31 4.72 1.41 -3.08
CA SER A 31 4.28 0.03 -2.97
C SER A 31 5.05 -0.65 -1.85
N LEU A 32 4.37 -1.53 -1.13
CA LEU A 32 4.94 -2.30 -0.03
C LEU A 32 4.85 -3.77 -0.37
N LEU A 33 6.00 -4.45 -0.39
CA LEU A 33 6.10 -5.85 -0.78
C LEU A 33 6.17 -6.73 0.46
N LEU A 34 5.42 -7.84 0.45
CA LEU A 34 5.38 -8.80 1.53
C LEU A 34 5.61 -10.22 0.98
N ASP A 35 6.27 -11.05 1.76
CA ASP A 35 6.31 -12.49 1.49
C ASP A 35 4.88 -13.05 1.53
N PRO A 36 4.49 -13.97 0.62
CA PRO A 36 3.15 -14.55 0.65
C PRO A 36 2.79 -15.25 1.96
N ASN A 37 3.81 -15.68 2.72
CA ASN A 37 3.61 -16.34 4.02
C ASN A 37 3.68 -15.37 5.20
N ASP A 38 3.84 -14.07 4.96
CA ASP A 38 3.87 -13.07 6.02
C ASP A 38 2.52 -13.05 6.74
N PRO A 39 2.49 -13.23 8.08
CA PRO A 39 1.23 -13.21 8.83
C PRO A 39 0.49 -11.87 8.74
N GLN A 40 1.15 -10.79 8.40
CA GLN A 40 0.50 -9.48 8.21
C GLN A 40 -0.51 -9.48 7.05
N ILE A 41 -0.39 -10.42 6.11
CA ILE A 41 -1.37 -10.56 5.02
C ILE A 41 -2.77 -10.86 5.57
N LYS A 42 -2.87 -11.63 6.66
CA LYS A 42 -4.15 -11.87 7.34
C LYS A 42 -4.74 -10.57 7.88
N ASP A 43 -3.91 -9.70 8.43
CA ASP A 43 -4.34 -8.41 8.95
C ASP A 43 -4.81 -7.49 7.83
N ILE A 44 -4.14 -7.51 6.68
CA ILE A 44 -4.54 -6.76 5.51
C ILE A 44 -5.91 -7.23 5.02
N ASN A 45 -6.10 -8.54 4.87
CA ASN A 45 -7.38 -9.10 4.44
C ASN A 45 -8.50 -8.82 5.44
N ALA A 46 -8.23 -8.92 6.74
CA ALA A 46 -9.20 -8.60 7.78
C ALA A 46 -9.61 -7.12 7.72
N THR A 47 -8.66 -6.24 7.45
CA THR A 47 -8.92 -4.80 7.31
C THR A 47 -9.77 -4.52 6.05
N ILE A 48 -9.46 -5.18 4.93
CA ILE A 48 -10.26 -5.07 3.71
C ILE A 48 -11.69 -5.50 3.96
N GLU A 49 -11.89 -6.63 4.64
CA GLU A 49 -13.23 -7.11 4.98
C GLU A 49 -13.97 -6.18 5.93
N ALA A 50 -13.26 -5.61 6.92
CA ALA A 50 -13.85 -4.70 7.89
C ALA A 50 -14.34 -3.40 7.22
N VAL A 51 -13.54 -2.81 6.33
CA VAL A 51 -13.97 -1.58 5.63
C VAL A 51 -15.10 -1.86 4.65
N ALA A 52 -15.13 -3.05 4.05
CA ALA A 52 -16.24 -3.45 3.17
C ALA A 52 -17.54 -3.59 3.95
N LYS A 53 -17.51 -4.21 5.13
CA LYS A 53 -18.67 -4.37 6.00
C LYS A 53 -19.18 -3.02 6.51
N GLU A 54 -18.28 -2.11 6.84
CA GLU A 54 -18.64 -0.76 7.27
C GLU A 54 -19.34 0.02 6.16
N LYS A 55 -18.86 -0.12 4.92
CA LYS A 55 -19.39 0.60 3.76
C LYS A 55 -20.70 -0.01 3.23
N TRP A 56 -20.71 -1.31 3.01
CA TRP A 56 -21.80 -1.99 2.27
C TRP A 56 -22.69 -2.87 3.13
N THR A 57 -22.39 -3.01 4.39
CA THR A 57 -23.16 -3.77 5.39
C THR A 57 -23.55 -5.17 4.90
N SER A 58 -24.84 -5.45 4.70
CA SER A 58 -25.32 -6.77 4.26
C SER A 58 -24.89 -7.15 2.84
N LYS A 59 -24.45 -6.19 2.03
CA LYS A 59 -23.97 -6.43 0.66
C LYS A 59 -22.46 -6.60 0.58
N ALA A 60 -21.76 -6.56 1.71
CA ALA A 60 -20.30 -6.58 1.73
C ALA A 60 -19.70 -7.82 1.06
N ASP A 61 -20.24 -9.01 1.32
CA ASP A 61 -19.71 -10.25 0.75
C ASP A 61 -19.82 -10.27 -0.78
N VAL A 62 -20.95 -9.84 -1.32
CA VAL A 62 -21.19 -9.78 -2.76
C VAL A 62 -20.28 -8.74 -3.40
N MET A 63 -20.19 -7.55 -2.81
CA MET A 63 -19.34 -6.47 -3.32
C MET A 63 -17.86 -6.85 -3.30
N LEU A 64 -17.39 -7.48 -2.21
CA LEU A 64 -16.00 -7.91 -2.09
C LEU A 64 -15.66 -8.97 -3.14
N LYS A 65 -16.55 -9.92 -3.37
CA LYS A 65 -16.34 -10.96 -4.39
C LYS A 65 -16.14 -10.33 -5.78
N GLN A 66 -16.97 -9.35 -6.12
CA GLN A 66 -16.85 -8.64 -7.40
C GLN A 66 -15.55 -7.84 -7.49
N ILE A 67 -15.18 -7.14 -6.43
CA ILE A 67 -13.97 -6.31 -6.38
C ILE A 67 -12.71 -7.18 -6.48
N ARG A 68 -12.70 -8.31 -5.78
CA ARG A 68 -11.58 -9.26 -5.84
C ARG A 68 -11.45 -9.89 -7.23
N ALA A 69 -12.55 -10.22 -7.86
CA ALA A 69 -12.53 -10.75 -9.23
C ALA A 69 -11.98 -9.74 -10.24
N ALA A 70 -12.17 -8.44 -10.00
CA ALA A 70 -11.67 -7.36 -10.83
C ALA A 70 -10.26 -6.88 -10.43
N ASP A 71 -9.64 -7.49 -9.40
CA ASP A 71 -8.34 -7.12 -8.82
C ASP A 71 -8.28 -5.64 -8.38
N LYS A 72 -9.34 -5.18 -7.74
CA LYS A 72 -9.46 -3.79 -7.25
C LYS A 72 -9.38 -3.65 -5.73
N THR A 73 -8.93 -4.69 -5.02
CA THR A 73 -8.63 -4.60 -3.59
C THR A 73 -7.25 -3.98 -3.38
N ALA A 74 -6.95 -3.63 -2.13
CA ALA A 74 -5.65 -3.05 -1.78
C ALA A 74 -4.49 -4.04 -1.93
N LEU A 75 -4.76 -5.35 -1.76
CA LEU A 75 -3.74 -6.39 -1.81
C LEU A 75 -3.72 -7.03 -3.20
N HIS A 76 -2.53 -7.09 -3.79
CA HIS A 76 -2.30 -7.63 -5.13
C HIS A 76 -1.22 -8.70 -5.13
N ASN A 77 -1.27 -9.59 -6.12
CA ASN A 77 -0.22 -10.57 -6.37
C ASN A 77 0.92 -9.91 -7.13
N GLY A 78 2.15 -10.03 -6.61
CA GLY A 78 3.34 -9.43 -7.23
C GLY A 78 3.70 -10.03 -8.59
N ASP A 79 3.25 -11.24 -8.89
CA ASP A 79 3.49 -11.88 -10.19
C ASP A 79 2.84 -11.11 -11.34
N THR A 80 1.81 -10.31 -11.08
CA THR A 80 1.21 -9.43 -12.08
C THR A 80 2.15 -8.31 -12.52
N LYS A 81 3.21 -8.06 -11.75
CA LYS A 81 4.25 -7.07 -12.02
C LYS A 81 5.65 -7.66 -11.95
N ALA A 82 5.80 -8.91 -12.42
CA ALA A 82 7.06 -9.65 -12.37
C ALA A 82 8.20 -8.96 -13.14
N GLN A 83 7.88 -8.07 -14.09
CA GLN A 83 8.87 -7.28 -14.82
C GLN A 83 9.63 -6.28 -13.94
N TYR A 84 9.09 -5.96 -12.77
CA TYR A 84 9.74 -5.06 -11.81
C TYR A 84 10.51 -5.86 -10.76
N ALA A 85 11.69 -5.38 -10.41
CA ALA A 85 12.56 -6.07 -9.45
C ALA A 85 11.88 -6.23 -8.08
N GLY A 86 11.90 -7.44 -7.54
CA GLY A 86 11.39 -7.76 -6.22
C GLY A 86 9.90 -8.12 -6.16
N PHE A 87 9.15 -7.98 -7.26
CA PHE A 87 7.70 -8.24 -7.26
C PHE A 87 7.37 -9.72 -7.45
N GLU A 88 8.13 -10.44 -8.26
CA GLU A 88 7.89 -11.87 -8.51
C GLU A 88 7.94 -12.67 -7.21
N GLY A 89 6.94 -13.49 -6.98
CA GLY A 89 6.84 -14.33 -5.79
C GLY A 89 6.43 -13.59 -4.52
N THR A 90 5.96 -12.35 -4.62
CA THR A 90 5.49 -11.56 -3.47
C THR A 90 4.04 -11.16 -3.60
N MET A 91 3.50 -10.62 -2.50
CA MET A 91 2.25 -9.86 -2.50
C MET A 91 2.58 -8.39 -2.27
N PHE A 92 1.74 -7.46 -2.74
CA PHE A 92 2.02 -6.05 -2.52
C PHE A 92 0.75 -5.23 -2.28
N VAL A 93 0.95 -4.10 -1.58
CA VAL A 93 -0.06 -3.08 -1.36
C VAL A 93 0.49 -1.77 -1.91
N SER A 94 -0.30 -1.06 -2.72
CA SER A 94 0.07 0.27 -3.22
C SER A 94 -0.79 1.33 -2.54
N ALA A 95 -0.15 2.41 -2.10
CA ALA A 95 -0.80 3.51 -1.41
C ALA A 95 -0.50 4.83 -2.10
N ARG A 96 -1.46 5.75 -2.09
CA ARG A 96 -1.32 7.11 -2.64
C ARG A 96 -1.99 8.11 -1.72
N ASN A 97 -1.45 9.34 -1.75
CA ASN A 97 -2.05 10.46 -1.01
C ASN A 97 -1.66 11.77 -1.69
N PRO A 98 -2.58 12.73 -1.84
CA PRO A 98 -2.22 14.06 -2.37
C PRO A 98 -1.34 14.85 -1.41
N VAL A 99 -1.31 14.48 -0.12
CA VAL A 99 -0.48 15.11 0.89
C VAL A 99 0.79 14.30 1.13
N ARG A 100 1.94 14.98 1.25
CA ARG A 100 3.22 14.33 1.52
C ARG A 100 3.17 13.53 2.82
N PRO A 101 3.52 12.24 2.81
CA PRO A 101 3.58 11.46 4.04
C PRO A 101 4.77 11.90 4.90
N THR A 102 4.61 11.75 6.21
CA THR A 102 5.71 11.95 7.15
C THR A 102 6.66 10.75 7.09
N ALA A 103 7.94 11.00 6.85
CA ALA A 103 8.99 9.99 6.84
C ALA A 103 9.92 10.23 8.01
N LEU A 104 10.11 9.20 8.85
CA LEU A 104 10.91 9.30 10.08
C LEU A 104 11.98 8.21 10.10
N ASP A 105 13.14 8.53 10.65
CA ASP A 105 14.16 7.55 11.00
C ASP A 105 13.73 6.74 12.23
N ALA A 106 14.50 5.71 12.58
CA ALA A 106 14.21 4.85 13.72
C ALA A 106 14.14 5.62 15.05
N ASP A 107 14.89 6.72 15.16
CA ASP A 107 14.87 7.62 16.33
C ASP A 107 13.79 8.71 16.26
N LYS A 108 12.88 8.61 15.26
CA LYS A 108 11.80 9.57 15.00
C LYS A 108 12.26 10.93 14.48
N THR A 109 13.49 11.03 14.00
CA THR A 109 13.99 12.23 13.34
C THR A 109 13.36 12.33 11.93
N PRO A 110 12.79 13.49 11.55
CA PRO A 110 12.24 13.66 10.20
C PRO A 110 13.32 13.49 9.12
N LEU A 111 12.96 12.75 8.06
CA LEU A 111 13.85 12.44 6.96
C LEU A 111 13.54 13.30 5.73
N GLN A 112 14.58 13.62 4.97
CA GLN A 112 14.51 14.27 3.67
C GLN A 112 15.13 13.37 2.60
N ALA A 113 14.84 13.65 1.34
CA ALA A 113 15.38 12.87 0.23
C ALA A 113 16.92 12.82 0.24
N THR A 114 17.55 13.93 0.64
CA THR A 114 19.02 14.05 0.69
C THR A 114 19.67 13.16 1.75
N ASP A 115 18.90 12.66 2.72
CA ASP A 115 19.44 11.76 3.76
C ASP A 115 19.79 10.38 3.21
N GLY A 116 19.19 9.99 2.07
CA GLY A 116 19.49 8.72 1.41
C GLY A 116 19.10 7.48 2.22
N ARG A 117 18.27 7.64 3.27
CA ARG A 117 17.88 6.55 4.17
C ARG A 117 16.71 5.74 3.66
N ILE A 118 15.87 6.34 2.80
CA ILE A 118 14.71 5.68 2.22
C ILE A 118 14.91 5.57 0.71
N TYR A 119 14.90 4.35 0.20
CA TYR A 119 15.16 4.04 -1.20
C TYR A 119 14.43 2.76 -1.59
N ALA A 120 14.29 2.52 -2.90
CA ALA A 120 13.66 1.30 -3.40
C ALA A 120 14.44 0.06 -2.93
N GLY A 121 13.73 -0.88 -2.32
CA GLY A 121 14.31 -2.11 -1.77
C GLY A 121 14.64 -2.07 -0.28
N CYS A 122 14.57 -0.90 0.37
CA CYS A 122 14.76 -0.83 1.82
C CYS A 122 13.53 -1.37 2.56
N TYR A 123 13.71 -1.74 3.82
CA TYR A 123 12.62 -2.22 4.67
C TYR A 123 12.15 -1.11 5.59
N VAL A 124 10.83 -0.97 5.68
CA VAL A 124 10.19 0.12 6.42
C VAL A 124 9.02 -0.40 7.24
N ASN A 125 8.60 0.42 8.22
CA ASN A 125 7.30 0.30 8.85
C ASN A 125 6.40 1.39 8.25
N ALA A 126 5.15 1.06 7.98
CA ALA A 126 4.23 1.99 7.35
C ALA A 126 2.86 1.92 7.99
N VAL A 127 2.22 3.09 8.15
CA VAL A 127 0.82 3.17 8.57
C VAL A 127 0.00 3.54 7.34
N LEU A 128 -0.98 2.68 7.01
CA LEU A 128 -1.84 2.84 5.85
C LEU A 128 -3.28 3.10 6.29
N GLU A 129 -3.99 3.92 5.54
CA GLU A 129 -5.42 4.12 5.69
C GLU A 129 -6.16 3.32 4.63
N PHE A 130 -7.04 2.42 5.08
CA PHE A 130 -7.88 1.59 4.21
C PHE A 130 -9.30 2.16 4.17
N TRP A 131 -9.87 2.24 3.00
CA TRP A 131 -11.24 2.71 2.81
C TRP A 131 -11.89 2.00 1.64
N ALA A 132 -13.21 1.92 1.66
CA ALA A 132 -13.98 1.35 0.57
C ALA A 132 -14.60 2.48 -0.26
N GLN A 133 -14.59 2.31 -1.57
CA GLN A 133 -15.01 3.32 -2.52
C GLN A 133 -16.01 2.74 -3.51
N ASP A 134 -17.08 3.49 -3.79
CA ASP A 134 -18.02 3.15 -4.85
C ASP A 134 -17.46 3.59 -6.21
N ASN A 135 -17.46 2.68 -7.15
CA ASN A 135 -17.06 2.96 -8.53
C ASN A 135 -18.10 2.43 -9.50
#